data_37916fecbace0406f7ca9ee5472f3410
#
_entry.id   37916fecbace0406f7ca9ee5472f3410
#
_cell.length_a   1.000
_cell.length_b   1.000
_cell.length_c   1.000
_cell.angle_alpha   90.00
_cell.angle_beta   90.00
_cell.angle_gamma   90.00
#
_symmetry.space_group_name_H-M   'P 1'
#
loop_
_entity.id
_entity.type
_entity.pdbx_description
1 polymer ?
#
loop_
_entity_poly.entity_id
_entity_poly.type
_entity_poly.pdbx_seq_one_letter_code
_entity_poly.pdbx_strand_id
1 'polypeptide(L)'
;MGARRKSREQAMQALFFMDERRDFSEVMLERFCANFAPKPDVRPYFLRLVHGVLRYKTDLDALIERFSENWSLSRMSGVDRNLMRIAVFEMVWCRDIPAKVSINEAVDIGKKFGTEESGAFINGIVDSIRAALEKGEIQPSISAPEEPGAEMGV
;
A
#
# COMPACT_ATOMS: atom_id res chain seq x y z
N MET A 1 1.51 6.85 16.53
CA MET A 1 0.88 6.55 16.40
C MET A 1 0.09 7.28 15.85
N GLY A 2 -0.37 7.54 15.98
CA GLY A 2 -1.12 8.35 15.53
C GLY A 2 -1.65 8.31 14.23
N ALA A 3 -1.68 9.50 13.67
CA ALA A 3 -2.37 9.71 12.40
C ALA A 3 -1.83 8.86 11.24
N ARG A 4 -0.50 8.68 11.17
CA ARG A 4 0.06 7.91 10.06
C ARG A 4 -0.34 6.44 10.13
N ARG A 5 -0.30 5.85 11.32
CA ARG A 5 -0.71 4.46 11.48
C ARG A 5 -2.18 4.33 11.13
N LYS A 6 -3.01 5.23 11.61
CA LYS A 6 -4.43 5.18 11.33
C LYS A 6 -4.71 5.37 9.85
N SER A 7 -3.95 6.27 9.20
CA SER A 7 -4.09 6.48 7.76
C SER A 7 -3.81 5.20 6.99
N ARG A 8 -2.77 4.47 7.40
CA ARG A 8 -2.42 3.21 6.73
C ARG A 8 -3.48 2.15 6.95
N GLU A 9 -4.01 2.07 8.17
CA GLU A 9 -5.07 1.11 8.46
C GLU A 9 -6.31 1.39 7.63
N GLN A 10 -6.72 2.64 7.57
CA GLN A 10 -7.91 2.97 6.79
C GLN A 10 -7.67 2.87 5.29
N ALA A 11 -6.46 3.18 4.83
CA ALA A 11 -6.15 2.99 3.42
C ALA A 11 -6.25 1.51 3.04
N MET A 12 -5.74 0.64 3.91
CA MET A 12 -5.87 -0.79 3.67
C MET A 12 -7.34 -1.19 3.60
N GLN A 13 -8.16 -0.66 4.51
CA GLN A 13 -9.57 -1.00 4.53
C GLN A 13 -10.30 -0.50 3.28
N ALA A 14 -9.96 0.69 2.82
CA ALA A 14 -10.56 1.22 1.60
C ALA A 14 -10.16 0.39 0.38
N LEU A 15 -8.89 0.02 0.31
CA LEU A 15 -8.43 -0.80 -0.82
C LEU A 15 -9.01 -2.21 -0.75
N PHE A 16 -9.19 -2.74 0.45
CA PHE A 16 -9.84 -4.03 0.63
C PHE A 16 -11.28 -3.96 0.13
N PHE A 17 -11.98 -2.89 0.45
CA PHE A 17 -13.34 -2.66 -0.02
C PHE A 17 -13.40 -2.67 -1.56
N MET A 18 -12.45 -1.98 -2.19
CA MET A 18 -12.40 -1.95 -3.65
C MET A 18 -12.02 -3.30 -4.24
N ASP A 19 -11.07 -4.00 -3.57
CA ASP A 19 -10.60 -5.30 -4.03
C ASP A 19 -11.73 -6.32 -4.04
N GLU A 20 -12.54 -6.31 -2.97
CA GLU A 20 -13.67 -7.23 -2.89
C GLU A 20 -14.66 -6.99 -4.01
N ARG A 21 -14.81 -5.77 -4.44
CA ARG A 21 -15.75 -5.42 -5.50
C ARG A 21 -15.11 -5.43 -6.87
N ARG A 22 -13.80 -5.68 -6.93
CA ARG A 22 -13.05 -5.67 -8.18
C ARG A 22 -13.24 -4.36 -8.93
N ASP A 23 -13.23 -3.27 -8.18
CA ASP A 23 -13.46 -1.95 -8.76
C ASP A 23 -12.58 -0.94 -8.01
N PHE A 24 -11.38 -0.73 -8.54
CA PHE A 24 -10.43 0.23 -7.96
C PHE A 24 -10.67 1.57 -8.65
N SER A 25 -11.56 2.37 -8.11
CA SER A 25 -11.95 3.61 -8.76
C SER A 25 -12.20 4.71 -7.73
N GLU A 26 -12.24 5.94 -8.23
CA GLU A 26 -12.55 7.08 -7.39
C GLU A 26 -13.97 6.97 -6.84
N VAL A 27 -14.88 6.40 -7.62
CA VAL A 27 -16.26 6.22 -7.16
C VAL A 27 -16.29 5.32 -5.94
N MET A 28 -15.50 4.25 -5.97
CA MET A 28 -15.45 3.35 -4.82
C MET A 28 -14.82 4.02 -3.61
N LEU A 29 -13.83 4.87 -3.83
CA LEU A 29 -13.23 5.62 -2.73
C LEU A 29 -14.26 6.54 -2.10
N GLU A 30 -15.06 7.21 -2.91
CA GLU A 30 -16.10 8.07 -2.39
C GLU A 30 -17.13 7.29 -1.58
N ARG A 31 -17.49 6.11 -2.05
CA ARG A 31 -18.43 5.27 -1.32
C ARG A 31 -17.87 4.83 0.02
N PHE A 32 -16.60 4.45 0.04
CA PHE A 32 -15.97 4.06 1.29
C PHE A 32 -15.99 5.23 2.27
N CYS A 33 -15.60 6.41 1.81
CA CYS A 33 -15.54 7.58 2.68
C CYS A 33 -16.90 8.05 3.14
N ALA A 34 -17.94 7.77 2.38
CA ALA A 34 -19.29 8.14 2.80
C ALA A 34 -19.71 7.38 4.05
N ASN A 35 -19.18 6.19 4.25
CA ASN A 35 -19.51 5.37 5.40
C ASN A 35 -18.43 5.33 6.47
N PHE A 36 -17.18 5.57 6.10
CA PHE A 36 -16.05 5.48 7.02
C PHE A 36 -15.12 6.66 6.82
N ALA A 37 -15.65 7.86 6.98
CA ALA A 37 -14.90 9.07 6.70
C ALA A 37 -13.67 9.18 7.60
N PRO A 38 -12.47 9.39 7.03
CA PRO A 38 -11.28 9.59 7.86
C PRO A 38 -11.38 10.90 8.62
N LYS A 39 -10.80 10.91 9.82
CA LYS A 39 -10.76 12.14 10.59
C LYS A 39 -9.86 13.16 9.92
N PRO A 40 -10.03 14.46 10.25
CA PRO A 40 -9.25 15.48 9.55
C PRO A 40 -7.74 15.30 9.60
N ASP A 41 -7.18 14.79 10.70
CA ASP A 41 -5.74 14.59 10.79
C ASP A 41 -5.28 13.32 10.09
N VAL A 42 -6.20 12.41 9.76
CA VAL A 42 -5.89 11.16 9.08
C VAL A 42 -6.05 11.30 7.58
N ARG A 43 -7.00 12.14 7.15
CA ARG A 43 -7.42 12.20 5.77
C ARG A 43 -6.31 12.49 4.75
N PRO A 44 -5.42 13.46 4.97
CA PRO A 44 -4.45 13.77 3.92
C PRO A 44 -3.55 12.59 3.57
N TYR A 45 -3.01 11.90 4.57
CA TYR A 45 -2.12 10.78 4.27
C TYR A 45 -2.90 9.58 3.77
N PHE A 46 -4.10 9.36 4.29
CA PHE A 46 -5.01 8.34 3.79
C PHE A 46 -5.22 8.51 2.28
N LEU A 47 -5.54 9.72 1.85
CA LEU A 47 -5.78 9.96 0.43
C LEU A 47 -4.52 9.80 -0.40
N ARG A 48 -3.38 10.22 0.14
CA ARG A 48 -2.11 10.04 -0.56
C ARG A 48 -1.86 8.56 -0.85
N LEU A 49 -2.10 7.72 0.15
CA LEU A 49 -1.88 6.28 0.00
C LEU A 49 -2.85 5.66 -0.98
N VAL A 50 -4.13 5.95 -0.83
CA VAL A 50 -5.13 5.33 -1.70
C VAL A 50 -4.93 5.78 -3.14
N HIS A 51 -4.78 7.09 -3.37
CA HIS A 51 -4.58 7.59 -4.72
C HIS A 51 -3.29 7.06 -5.32
N GLY A 52 -2.24 6.93 -4.51
CA GLY A 52 -0.98 6.40 -5.00
C GLY A 52 -1.12 4.96 -5.46
N VAL A 53 -1.78 4.14 -4.66
CA VAL A 53 -1.98 2.75 -5.04
C VAL A 53 -2.85 2.66 -6.29
N LEU A 54 -3.91 3.46 -6.37
CA LEU A 54 -4.75 3.44 -7.56
C LEU A 54 -3.96 3.80 -8.81
N ARG A 55 -3.11 4.79 -8.68
CA ARG A 55 -2.34 5.26 -9.83
C ARG A 55 -1.30 4.25 -10.31
N TYR A 56 -0.61 3.61 -9.38
CA TYR A 56 0.49 2.71 -9.74
C TYR A 56 0.16 1.24 -9.56
N LYS A 57 -1.12 0.90 -9.49
CA LYS A 57 -1.53 -0.45 -9.16
C LYS A 57 -0.90 -1.52 -10.05
N THR A 58 -0.87 -1.28 -11.35
CA THR A 58 -0.32 -2.27 -12.27
C THR A 58 1.16 -2.54 -11.96
N ASP A 59 1.92 -1.50 -11.72
CA ASP A 59 3.34 -1.68 -11.41
C ASP A 59 3.54 -2.28 -10.03
N LEU A 60 2.71 -1.89 -9.07
CA LEU A 60 2.79 -2.46 -7.73
C LEU A 60 2.51 -3.94 -7.76
N ASP A 61 1.45 -4.34 -8.45
CA ASP A 61 1.07 -5.74 -8.52
C ASP A 61 2.14 -6.57 -9.22
N ALA A 62 2.74 -6.03 -10.27
CA ALA A 62 3.82 -6.73 -10.97
C ALA A 62 5.02 -6.96 -10.06
N LEU A 63 5.38 -5.96 -9.26
CA LEU A 63 6.50 -6.11 -8.34
C LEU A 63 6.20 -7.14 -7.27
N ILE A 64 5.02 -7.06 -6.67
CA ILE A 64 4.66 -7.99 -5.62
C ILE A 64 4.66 -9.42 -6.15
N GLU A 65 4.08 -9.64 -7.30
CA GLU A 65 4.01 -10.96 -7.88
C GLU A 65 5.40 -11.49 -8.24
N ARG A 66 6.25 -10.63 -8.75
CA ARG A 66 7.61 -11.02 -9.10
C ARG A 66 8.38 -11.55 -7.91
N PHE A 67 8.17 -10.99 -6.73
CA PHE A 67 8.92 -11.38 -5.54
C PHE A 67 8.19 -12.35 -4.63
N SER A 68 6.99 -12.78 -5.01
CA SER A 68 6.24 -13.73 -4.19
C SER A 68 6.39 -15.15 -4.65
N GLU A 69 7.29 -15.38 -5.59
CA GLU A 69 7.62 -16.71 -6.06
C GLU A 69 6.41 -17.59 -6.36
N ASN A 70 5.98 -18.40 -5.44
CA ASN A 70 4.97 -19.39 -5.72
C ASN A 70 3.54 -18.95 -5.49
N TRP A 71 3.34 -17.68 -5.20
CA TRP A 71 2.01 -17.18 -4.93
C TRP A 71 1.58 -16.15 -5.94
N SER A 72 0.46 -16.37 -6.59
CA SER A 72 -0.11 -15.34 -7.44
C SER A 72 -0.84 -14.35 -6.55
N LEU A 73 -0.98 -13.14 -7.06
CA LEU A 73 -1.63 -12.08 -6.31
C LEU A 73 -3.05 -12.47 -5.90
N SER A 74 -3.77 -13.13 -6.79
CA SER A 74 -5.16 -13.47 -6.52
C SER A 74 -5.31 -14.48 -5.39
N ARG A 75 -4.26 -15.19 -5.04
CA ARG A 75 -4.32 -16.19 -3.98
C ARG A 75 -3.95 -15.63 -2.62
N MET A 76 -3.50 -14.39 -2.57
CA MET A 76 -3.17 -13.75 -1.30
C MET A 76 -4.44 -13.22 -0.66
N SER A 77 -4.43 -13.10 0.67
CA SER A 77 -5.57 -12.52 1.35
C SER A 77 -5.67 -11.04 0.98
N GLY A 78 -6.87 -10.50 1.04
CA GLY A 78 -7.07 -9.08 0.74
C GLY A 78 -6.32 -8.17 1.68
N VAL A 79 -6.19 -8.55 2.94
CA VAL A 79 -5.43 -7.75 3.90
C VAL A 79 -3.97 -7.71 3.50
N ASP A 80 -3.37 -8.89 3.29
CA ASP A 80 -1.94 -8.97 2.97
C ASP A 80 -1.64 -8.27 1.65
N ARG A 81 -2.44 -8.54 0.65
CA ARG A 81 -2.23 -7.97 -0.68
C ARG A 81 -2.25 -6.44 -0.66
N ASN A 82 -3.23 -5.87 0.02
CA ASN A 82 -3.35 -4.43 0.03
C ASN A 82 -2.36 -3.74 0.94
N LEU A 83 -1.94 -4.40 2.01
CA LEU A 83 -0.86 -3.86 2.83
C LEU A 83 0.45 -3.84 2.07
N MET A 84 0.71 -4.87 1.26
CA MET A 84 1.92 -4.88 0.46
C MET A 84 1.88 -3.80 -0.63
N ARG A 85 0.72 -3.57 -1.22
CA ARG A 85 0.58 -2.47 -2.18
C ARG A 85 0.93 -1.13 -1.54
N ILE A 86 0.43 -0.89 -0.33
CA ILE A 86 0.72 0.35 0.39
C ILE A 86 2.22 0.46 0.69
N ALA A 87 2.81 -0.61 1.22
CA ALA A 87 4.22 -0.58 1.61
C ALA A 87 5.12 -0.34 0.40
N VAL A 88 4.85 -1.02 -0.71
CA VAL A 88 5.67 -0.86 -1.90
C VAL A 88 5.49 0.54 -2.48
N PHE A 89 4.27 1.06 -2.46
CA PHE A 89 4.05 2.43 -2.90
C PHE A 89 4.89 3.40 -2.08
N GLU A 90 4.90 3.25 -0.76
CA GLU A 90 5.70 4.12 0.08
C GLU A 90 7.20 3.99 -0.22
N MET A 91 7.68 2.77 -0.39
CA MET A 91 9.11 2.56 -0.64
C MET A 91 9.58 3.14 -1.95
N VAL A 92 8.74 3.09 -2.97
CA VAL A 92 9.16 3.52 -4.30
C VAL A 92 8.89 5.00 -4.54
N TRP A 93 7.73 5.49 -4.13
CA TRP A 93 7.30 6.84 -4.47
C TRP A 93 7.20 7.82 -3.31
N CYS A 94 7.30 7.35 -2.07
CA CYS A 94 7.27 8.25 -0.92
C CYS A 94 8.65 8.29 -0.29
N ARG A 95 9.54 9.06 -0.89
CA ARG A 95 10.93 9.08 -0.46
C ARG A 95 11.13 9.68 0.92
N ASP A 96 10.12 10.40 1.40
CA ASP A 96 10.16 10.95 2.75
C ASP A 96 9.90 9.89 3.83
N ILE A 97 9.55 8.67 3.43
CA ILE A 97 9.28 7.59 4.38
C ILE A 97 10.42 6.57 4.30
N PRO A 98 11.14 6.32 5.39
CA PRO A 98 12.17 5.28 5.37
C PRO A 98 11.54 3.91 5.09
N ALA A 99 12.20 3.11 4.26
CA ALA A 99 11.65 1.81 3.88
C ALA A 99 11.35 0.93 5.08
N LYS A 100 12.20 0.95 6.10
CA LYS A 100 11.96 0.14 7.28
C LYS A 100 10.68 0.50 8.00
N VAL A 101 10.33 1.79 7.97
CA VAL A 101 9.07 2.22 8.58
C VAL A 101 7.90 1.62 7.81
N SER A 102 7.95 1.68 6.48
CA SER A 102 6.87 1.13 5.67
C SER A 102 6.69 -0.37 5.92
N ILE A 103 7.81 -1.09 6.00
CA ILE A 103 7.75 -2.53 6.23
C ILE A 103 7.19 -2.84 7.61
N ASN A 104 7.72 -2.18 8.64
CA ASN A 104 7.26 -2.46 10.00
C ASN A 104 5.79 -2.13 10.19
N GLU A 105 5.34 -1.04 9.57
CA GLU A 105 3.94 -0.67 9.67
C GLU A 105 3.04 -1.71 8.99
N ALA A 106 3.44 -2.16 7.80
CA ALA A 106 2.66 -3.17 7.10
C ALA A 106 2.59 -4.48 7.89
N VAL A 107 3.73 -4.87 8.47
CA VAL A 107 3.78 -6.10 9.27
C VAL A 107 2.88 -5.99 10.50
N ASP A 108 2.98 -4.87 11.22
CA ASP A 108 2.17 -4.68 12.42
C ASP A 108 0.68 -4.65 12.10
N ILE A 109 0.30 -3.97 11.03
CA ILE A 109 -1.11 -3.91 10.66
C ILE A 109 -1.58 -5.28 10.18
N GLY A 110 -0.71 -6.01 9.48
CA GLY A 110 -1.03 -7.37 9.06
C GLY A 110 -1.29 -8.29 10.24
N LYS A 111 -0.51 -8.14 11.30
CA LYS A 111 -0.74 -8.94 12.50
C LYS A 111 -2.07 -8.59 13.17
N LYS A 112 -2.48 -7.33 13.05
CA LYS A 112 -3.71 -6.89 13.68
C LYS A 112 -4.95 -7.31 12.92
N PHE A 113 -4.92 -7.21 11.60
CA PHE A 113 -6.10 -7.44 10.78
C PHE A 113 -6.08 -8.74 9.98
N GLY A 114 -4.93 -9.38 9.85
CA GLY A 114 -4.81 -10.60 9.06
C GLY A 114 -4.76 -11.85 9.91
N THR A 115 -3.96 -12.82 9.47
CA THR A 115 -3.80 -14.07 10.17
C THR A 115 -2.47 -14.10 10.90
N GLU A 116 -2.19 -15.20 11.59
CA GLU A 116 -0.92 -15.35 12.30
C GLU A 116 0.27 -15.31 11.35
N GLU A 117 0.07 -15.77 10.12
CA GLU A 117 1.17 -15.80 9.17
C GLU A 117 1.36 -14.49 8.41
N SER A 118 0.44 -13.55 8.54
CA SER A 118 0.49 -12.33 7.73
C SER A 118 1.78 -11.54 7.93
N GLY A 119 2.22 -11.39 9.17
CA GLY A 119 3.42 -10.62 9.43
C GLY A 119 4.63 -11.17 8.71
N ALA A 120 4.87 -12.47 8.83
CA ALA A 120 6.02 -13.09 8.19
C ALA A 120 5.89 -13.07 6.66
N PHE A 121 4.69 -13.32 6.16
CA PHE A 121 4.46 -13.33 4.73
C PHE A 121 4.73 -11.95 4.12
N ILE A 122 4.15 -10.91 4.72
CA ILE A 122 4.35 -9.55 4.23
C ILE A 122 5.82 -9.17 4.32
N ASN A 123 6.45 -9.44 5.46
CA ASN A 123 7.85 -9.06 5.63
C ASN A 123 8.75 -9.71 4.59
N GLY A 124 8.52 -10.99 4.31
CA GLY A 124 9.37 -11.70 3.35
C GLY A 124 9.33 -11.09 1.97
N ILE A 125 8.15 -10.74 1.50
CA ILE A 125 8.02 -10.19 0.16
C ILE A 125 8.50 -8.74 0.09
N VAL A 126 8.01 -7.89 0.99
CA VAL A 126 8.36 -6.47 0.88
C VAL A 126 9.81 -6.19 1.22
N ASP A 127 10.42 -6.98 2.11
CA ASP A 127 11.83 -6.79 2.38
C ASP A 127 12.68 -7.22 1.18
N SER A 128 12.27 -8.23 0.46
CA SER A 128 12.96 -8.62 -0.77
C SER A 128 12.88 -7.51 -1.80
N ILE A 129 11.74 -6.85 -1.91
CA ILE A 129 11.60 -5.72 -2.82
C ILE A 129 12.49 -4.57 -2.38
N ARG A 130 12.53 -4.29 -1.07
CA ARG A 130 13.40 -3.25 -0.55
C ARG A 130 14.87 -3.53 -0.91
N ALA A 131 15.30 -4.75 -0.70
CA ALA A 131 16.69 -5.12 -1.00
C ALA A 131 17.00 -4.93 -2.48
N ALA A 132 16.09 -5.32 -3.34
CA ALA A 132 16.29 -5.17 -4.78
C ALA A 132 16.32 -3.70 -5.20
N LEU A 133 15.49 -2.87 -4.57
CA LEU A 133 15.51 -1.45 -4.84
C LEU A 133 16.84 -0.82 -4.45
N GLU A 134 17.36 -1.20 -3.28
CA GLU A 134 18.61 -0.65 -2.80
C GLU A 134 19.80 -1.06 -3.64
N LYS A 135 19.72 -2.25 -4.23
CA LYS A 135 20.78 -2.73 -5.10
C LYS A 135 20.66 -2.23 -6.52
N GLY A 136 19.61 -1.48 -6.83
CA GLY A 136 19.40 -1.00 -8.17
C GLY A 136 18.89 -2.05 -9.13
N GLU A 137 18.41 -3.18 -8.63
CA GLU A 137 17.92 -4.26 -9.48
C GLU A 137 16.51 -3.99 -9.98
N ILE A 138 15.79 -3.08 -9.35
CA ILE A 138 14.47 -2.68 -9.78
C ILE A 138 14.50 -1.23 -10.15
N GLN A 139 13.92 -0.93 -11.31
CA GLN A 139 13.79 0.45 -11.74
C GLN A 139 12.30 0.68 -11.96
N PRO A 140 11.69 1.60 -11.23
CA PRO A 140 10.30 1.90 -11.52
C PRO A 140 10.17 2.33 -12.96
N SER A 141 9.28 1.70 -13.67
CA SER A 141 9.10 2.03 -15.07
C SER A 141 8.38 3.34 -15.24
N ILE A 142 7.97 3.96 -14.18
CA ILE A 142 7.24 5.14 -14.27
C ILE A 142 8.09 6.31 -14.05
N SER A 143 7.65 7.42 -14.55
CA SER A 143 8.41 8.59 -14.47
C SER A 143 8.72 9.00 -13.09
N ALA A 144 8.97 10.20 -12.87
CA ALA A 144 9.44 10.73 -11.61
C ALA A 144 8.53 10.36 -10.46
N PRO A 145 9.08 10.22 -9.27
CA PRO A 145 8.25 9.99 -8.08
C PRO A 145 7.30 11.14 -7.85
N GLU A 146 6.20 10.83 -7.21
CA GLU A 146 5.25 11.86 -6.88
C GLU A 146 5.79 12.76 -5.81
N GLU A 147 5.53 14.03 -5.95
CA GLU A 147 5.89 14.98 -4.95
C GLU A 147 4.82 14.98 -3.88
N PRO A 148 5.19 15.02 -2.63
CA PRO A 148 4.17 15.07 -1.59
C PRO A 148 3.26 16.27 -1.81
N GLY A 149 1.99 16.02 -1.87
CA GLY A 149 1.01 17.07 -2.04
C GLY A 149 0.77 17.51 -3.46
N ALA A 150 1.59 17.11 -4.39
CA ALA A 150 1.44 17.57 -5.75
C ALA A 150 0.15 17.15 -6.38
N GLU A 151 -0.21 15.91 -6.21
CA GLU A 151 -1.43 15.46 -6.76
C GLU A 151 -2.60 15.74 -5.93
N MET A 152 -2.39 15.96 -4.68
CA MET A 152 -3.50 16.15 -3.79
C MET A 152 -4.22 17.43 -4.06
N GLY A 153 -3.57 18.37 -4.67
CA GLY A 153 -4.20 19.63 -4.96
C GLY A 153 -5.04 19.62 -6.22
N VAL A 154 -5.01 18.54 -6.88
CA VAL A 154 -5.67 18.49 -8.17
C VAL A 154 -7.13 18.09 -8.08
#